data_e88175b69d8acb88a2b8fbd3e8982d60
#
_entry.id   e88175b69d8acb88a2b8fbd3e8982d60
#
_cell.length_a   1.000
_cell.length_b   1.000
_cell.length_c   1.000
_cell.angle_alpha   90.00
_cell.angle_beta   90.00
_cell.angle_gamma   90.00
#
_symmetry.space_group_name_H-M   'P 1'
#
loop_
_entity.id
_entity.type
_entity.pdbx_description
1 polymer ?
#
loop_
_entity_poly.entity_id
_entity_poly.type
_entity_poly.pdbx_seq_one_letter_code
_entity_poly.pdbx_strand_id
1 'polypeptide(L)'
;NPGLVTDFVWRNFVVDPPEDTLIRKINYDENPFLSDTLLKVLEAAKRRDPDGFKHVYEGVPESDDDAAIIKLSWIEAAVDAHKVLNFEPSGRKRIGFDVADSGADKCANVYRHGSVVYWADEWKAKEDELLKSCQRTYQAALERDADIVYDSIGVGASAGAKFSEINEDRKRENMNASRINYQRFNAGAGVNEP
;
A
#
# COMPACT_ATOMS: atom_id res chain seq x y z
N ASN A 1 25.79 15.77 0.90
CA ASN A 1 24.90 14.68 0.52
C ASN A 1 23.96 15.17 -0.57
N PRO A 2 23.67 14.39 -1.62
CA PRO A 2 22.58 14.67 -2.51
C PRO A 2 21.28 14.64 -1.69
N GLY A 3 20.37 15.57 -1.92
CA GLY A 3 19.08 15.60 -1.24
C GLY A 3 18.19 14.46 -1.73
N LEU A 4 17.44 14.70 -2.79
CA LEU A 4 16.52 13.72 -3.36
C LEU A 4 17.15 12.96 -4.53
N VAL A 5 16.63 11.76 -4.84
CA VAL A 5 16.98 11.01 -6.07
C VAL A 5 16.66 11.78 -7.34
N THR A 6 15.78 12.79 -7.26
CA THR A 6 15.41 13.70 -8.35
C THR A 6 16.33 14.89 -8.49
N ASP A 7 17.26 15.10 -7.54
CA ASP A 7 18.17 16.24 -7.55
C ASP A 7 19.06 16.28 -8.79
N PHE A 8 19.28 17.50 -9.29
CA PHE A 8 20.15 17.73 -10.44
C PHE A 8 21.56 17.15 -10.26
N VAL A 9 22.15 17.32 -9.06
CA VAL A 9 23.50 16.82 -8.75
C VAL A 9 23.52 15.28 -8.77
N TRP A 10 22.53 14.65 -8.17
CA TRP A 10 22.45 13.19 -8.17
C TRP A 10 22.32 12.63 -9.59
N ARG A 11 21.37 13.16 -10.37
CA ARG A 11 21.10 12.69 -11.74
C ARG A 11 22.27 12.90 -12.68
N ASN A 12 22.88 14.09 -12.67
CA ASN A 12 23.84 14.47 -13.69
C ASN A 12 25.30 14.24 -13.29
N PHE A 13 25.59 13.95 -12.03
CA PHE A 13 26.95 13.72 -11.58
C PHE A 13 27.18 12.39 -10.86
N VAL A 14 26.12 11.69 -10.47
CA VAL A 14 26.25 10.37 -9.83
C VAL A 14 25.64 9.27 -10.68
N VAL A 15 24.46 9.45 -11.26
CA VAL A 15 23.77 8.45 -12.09
C VAL A 15 24.32 8.46 -13.53
N ASP A 16 24.45 9.65 -14.11
CA ASP A 16 24.91 9.83 -15.51
C ASP A 16 25.98 10.94 -15.56
N PRO A 17 27.21 10.65 -15.07
CA PRO A 17 28.27 11.63 -15.01
C PRO A 17 28.85 11.94 -16.38
N PRO A 18 29.28 13.21 -16.64
CA PRO A 18 30.06 13.55 -17.84
C PRO A 18 31.35 12.73 -17.94
N GLU A 19 31.82 12.46 -19.17
CA GLU A 19 32.98 11.60 -19.44
C GLU A 19 34.26 12.00 -18.67
N ASP A 20 34.48 13.28 -18.44
CA ASP A 20 35.66 13.81 -17.74
C ASP A 20 35.44 14.02 -16.23
N THR A 21 34.46 13.35 -15.63
CA THR A 21 34.10 13.54 -14.22
C THR A 21 34.64 12.40 -13.35
N LEU A 22 35.45 12.74 -12.33
CA LEU A 22 35.84 11.81 -11.28
C LEU A 22 34.83 11.86 -10.14
N ILE A 23 34.13 10.76 -9.89
CA ILE A 23 33.24 10.61 -8.76
C ILE A 23 33.90 9.73 -7.71
N ARG A 24 33.98 10.24 -6.50
CA ARG A 24 34.41 9.46 -5.32
C ARG A 24 33.42 9.62 -4.19
N LYS A 25 32.81 8.51 -3.79
CA LYS A 25 32.01 8.43 -2.58
C LYS A 25 32.97 8.20 -1.40
N ILE A 26 32.85 9.02 -0.36
CA ILE A 26 33.62 8.89 0.88
C ILE A 26 32.59 8.83 2.02
N ASN A 27 32.57 7.73 2.74
CA ASN A 27 31.68 7.53 3.88
C ASN A 27 32.42 7.71 5.21
N TYR A 28 31.68 7.77 6.31
CA TYR A 28 32.24 7.93 7.66
C TYR A 28 33.20 6.81 8.06
N ASP A 29 32.95 5.58 7.61
CA ASP A 29 33.75 4.38 7.90
C ASP A 29 35.13 4.37 7.21
N GLU A 30 35.32 5.20 6.20
CA GLU A 30 36.63 5.42 5.56
C GLU A 30 37.51 6.41 6.36
N ASN A 31 36.98 7.06 7.39
CA ASN A 31 37.73 7.99 8.21
C ASN A 31 38.48 7.24 9.34
N PRO A 32 39.82 7.12 9.27
CA PRO A 32 40.60 6.40 10.27
C PRO A 32 40.70 7.12 11.64
N PHE A 33 40.21 8.34 11.72
CA PHE A 33 40.29 9.19 12.94
C PHE A 33 38.97 9.32 13.69
N LEU A 34 38.01 8.42 13.42
CA LEU A 34 36.76 8.39 14.17
C LEU A 34 37.00 8.03 15.64
N SER A 35 36.51 8.87 16.54
CA SER A 35 36.58 8.57 17.96
C SER A 35 35.55 7.50 18.38
N ASP A 36 35.86 6.74 19.44
CA ASP A 36 34.94 5.75 20.02
C ASP A 36 33.59 6.37 20.42
N THR A 37 33.64 7.63 20.90
CA THR A 37 32.42 8.37 21.25
C THR A 37 31.53 8.59 20.02
N LEU A 38 32.13 8.99 18.88
CA LEU A 38 31.37 9.19 17.65
C LEU A 38 30.83 7.88 17.10
N LEU A 39 31.58 6.80 17.16
CA LEU A 39 31.10 5.46 16.77
C LEU A 39 29.83 5.06 17.56
N LYS A 40 29.81 5.27 18.88
CA LYS A 40 28.61 5.01 19.69
C LYS A 40 27.42 5.86 19.30
N VAL A 41 27.64 7.14 18.93
CA VAL A 41 26.58 8.03 18.43
C VAL A 41 26.04 7.52 17.12
N LEU A 42 26.91 7.12 16.19
CA LEU A 42 26.56 6.55 14.89
C LEU A 42 25.73 5.27 15.03
N GLU A 43 26.15 4.36 15.91
CA GLU A 43 25.39 3.15 16.19
C GLU A 43 24.00 3.43 16.80
N ALA A 44 23.91 4.41 17.68
CA ALA A 44 22.64 4.84 18.25
C ALA A 44 21.73 5.47 17.18
N ALA A 45 22.27 6.31 16.30
CA ALA A 45 21.55 6.89 15.18
C ALA A 45 21.04 5.82 14.21
N LYS A 46 21.88 4.85 13.86
CA LYS A 46 21.52 3.72 12.98
C LYS A 46 20.38 2.86 13.54
N ARG A 47 20.36 2.64 14.87
CA ARG A 47 19.27 1.90 15.53
C ARG A 47 17.97 2.70 15.58
N ARG A 48 18.06 4.02 15.78
CA ARG A 48 16.90 4.90 15.95
C ARG A 48 16.20 5.20 14.63
N ASP A 49 16.97 5.47 13.59
CA ASP A 49 16.49 5.84 12.26
C ASP A 49 17.44 5.30 11.18
N PRO A 50 17.25 4.03 10.74
CA PRO A 50 18.13 3.41 9.75
C PRO A 50 18.16 4.11 8.40
N ASP A 51 17.03 4.68 7.97
CA ASP A 51 16.93 5.34 6.66
C ASP A 51 17.54 6.73 6.68
N GLY A 52 17.25 7.53 7.71
CA GLY A 52 17.95 8.80 7.93
C GLY A 52 19.45 8.60 8.14
N PHE A 53 19.88 7.49 8.77
CA PHE A 53 21.29 7.14 8.89
C PHE A 53 21.96 6.95 7.52
N LYS A 54 21.35 6.20 6.60
CA LYS A 54 21.86 6.00 5.25
C LYS A 54 22.00 7.34 4.51
N HIS A 55 20.99 8.21 4.63
CA HIS A 55 21.04 9.52 4.01
C HIS A 55 22.17 10.39 4.57
N VAL A 56 22.22 10.57 5.89
CA VAL A 56 23.14 11.50 6.55
C VAL A 56 24.59 11.02 6.52
N TYR A 57 24.81 9.72 6.77
CA TYR A 57 26.16 9.17 7.01
C TYR A 57 26.69 8.31 5.86
N GLU A 58 25.80 7.72 5.04
CA GLU A 58 26.22 6.90 3.91
C GLU A 58 26.00 7.58 2.55
N GLY A 59 25.48 8.84 2.54
CA GLY A 59 25.30 9.64 1.33
C GLY A 59 24.31 9.04 0.34
N VAL A 60 23.34 8.30 0.84
CA VAL A 60 22.21 7.80 0.03
C VAL A 60 21.20 8.94 -0.12
N PRO A 61 20.78 9.31 -1.34
CA PRO A 61 19.78 10.35 -1.51
C PRO A 61 18.45 9.91 -0.87
N GLU A 62 17.74 10.88 -0.33
CA GLU A 62 16.36 10.62 0.10
C GLU A 62 15.49 10.32 -1.09
N SER A 63 14.63 9.33 -0.97
CA SER A 63 13.54 9.13 -1.93
C SER A 63 12.52 10.26 -1.74
N ASP A 64 11.69 10.55 -2.75
CA ASP A 64 10.54 11.46 -2.61
C ASP A 64 9.55 11.02 -1.50
N ASP A 65 9.87 9.95 -0.78
CA ASP A 65 9.11 9.32 0.29
C ASP A 65 9.07 10.12 1.61
N ASP A 66 9.83 11.21 1.77
CA ASP A 66 9.74 12.01 3.01
C ASP A 66 8.39 12.71 3.17
N ALA A 67 7.66 12.87 2.07
CA ALA A 67 6.26 13.31 2.07
C ALA A 67 5.26 12.14 2.20
N ALA A 68 5.73 10.91 2.14
CA ALA A 68 4.86 9.74 2.21
C ALA A 68 4.36 9.51 3.65
N ILE A 69 3.04 9.38 3.80
CA ILE A 69 2.40 9.05 5.09
C ILE A 69 2.86 7.66 5.57
N ILE A 70 3.14 6.75 4.63
CA ILE A 70 3.64 5.39 4.90
C ILE A 70 4.96 5.23 4.16
N LYS A 71 6.05 5.06 4.89
CA LYS A 71 7.38 4.87 4.31
C LYS A 71 7.50 3.49 3.66
N LEU A 72 8.26 3.41 2.55
CA LEU A 72 8.52 2.14 1.85
C LEU A 72 9.12 1.09 2.78
N SER A 73 10.05 1.48 3.65
CA SER A 73 10.66 0.58 4.65
C SER A 73 9.63 -0.05 5.60
N TRP A 74 8.54 0.64 5.91
CA TRP A 74 7.45 0.08 6.71
C TRP A 74 6.64 -0.94 5.94
N ILE A 75 6.43 -0.71 4.64
CA ILE A 75 5.76 -1.67 3.76
C ILE A 75 6.61 -2.93 3.63
N GLU A 76 7.92 -2.78 3.39
CA GLU A 76 8.87 -3.89 3.29
C GLU A 76 8.91 -4.71 4.59
N ALA A 77 8.93 -4.05 5.75
CA ALA A 77 8.87 -4.72 7.05
C ALA A 77 7.54 -5.43 7.31
N ALA A 78 6.44 -4.96 6.71
CA ALA A 78 5.12 -5.57 6.84
C ALA A 78 4.94 -6.80 5.94
N VAL A 79 5.74 -6.93 4.86
CA VAL A 79 5.67 -8.10 3.97
C VAL A 79 6.02 -9.36 4.77
N ASP A 80 5.08 -10.32 4.75
CA ASP A 80 5.20 -11.59 5.48
C ASP A 80 5.44 -11.48 7.00
N ALA A 81 5.22 -10.30 7.59
CA ALA A 81 5.44 -10.08 9.02
C ALA A 81 4.72 -11.09 9.92
N HIS A 82 3.52 -11.54 9.53
CA HIS A 82 2.78 -12.58 10.26
C HIS A 82 3.54 -13.92 10.31
N LYS A 83 4.29 -14.26 9.26
CA LYS A 83 5.13 -15.48 9.22
C LYS A 83 6.37 -15.30 10.10
N VAL A 84 7.04 -14.13 10.02
CA VAL A 84 8.22 -13.83 10.82
C VAL A 84 7.88 -13.77 12.32
N LEU A 85 6.75 -13.17 12.66
CA LEU A 85 6.26 -13.04 14.03
C LEU A 85 5.47 -14.27 14.52
N ASN A 86 5.28 -15.26 13.65
CA ASN A 86 4.61 -16.54 13.93
C ASN A 86 3.23 -16.37 14.58
N PHE A 87 2.36 -15.56 13.96
CA PHE A 87 0.97 -15.46 14.39
C PHE A 87 0.01 -15.84 13.26
N GLU A 88 -1.08 -16.49 13.64
CA GLU A 88 -2.16 -16.83 12.73
C GLU A 88 -3.13 -15.66 12.59
N PRO A 89 -3.53 -15.30 11.36
CA PRO A 89 -4.51 -14.26 11.13
C PRO A 89 -5.85 -14.59 11.78
N SER A 90 -6.43 -13.62 12.43
CA SER A 90 -7.72 -13.78 13.11
C SER A 90 -8.62 -12.56 12.89
N GLY A 91 -9.93 -12.74 13.10
CA GLY A 91 -10.91 -11.69 12.94
C GLY A 91 -11.68 -11.78 11.62
N ARG A 92 -12.21 -10.64 11.14
CA ARG A 92 -13.09 -10.63 9.97
C ARG A 92 -12.30 -10.77 8.67
N LYS A 93 -12.83 -11.59 7.77
CA LYS A 93 -12.39 -11.64 6.38
C LYS A 93 -13.14 -10.57 5.60
N ARG A 94 -12.41 -9.73 4.87
CA ARG A 94 -13.00 -8.61 4.10
C ARG A 94 -12.31 -8.42 2.77
N ILE A 95 -13.11 -8.04 1.78
CA ILE A 95 -12.61 -7.46 0.53
C ILE A 95 -12.90 -5.97 0.56
N GLY A 96 -11.87 -5.14 0.50
CA GLY A 96 -11.98 -3.73 0.16
C GLY A 96 -12.13 -3.60 -1.35
N PHE A 97 -13.15 -2.89 -1.81
CA PHE A 97 -13.41 -2.64 -3.21
C PHE A 97 -13.34 -1.14 -3.49
N ASP A 98 -12.33 -0.75 -4.23
CA ASP A 98 -12.18 0.58 -4.80
C ASP A 98 -12.85 0.64 -6.16
N VAL A 99 -13.83 1.52 -6.29
CA VAL A 99 -14.72 1.59 -7.44
C VAL A 99 -14.26 2.71 -8.38
N ALA A 100 -13.83 2.35 -9.57
CA ALA A 100 -13.57 3.28 -10.65
C ALA A 100 -14.54 3.05 -11.81
N ASP A 101 -14.81 4.11 -12.57
CA ASP A 101 -15.55 4.09 -13.83
C ASP A 101 -14.58 4.21 -15.01
N SER A 102 -15.08 4.63 -16.15
CA SER A 102 -14.27 4.90 -17.34
C SER A 102 -13.16 5.93 -17.06
N GLY A 103 -11.99 5.74 -17.64
CA GLY A 103 -10.89 6.69 -17.57
C GLY A 103 -9.54 6.06 -17.30
N ALA A 104 -8.64 6.82 -16.66
CA ALA A 104 -7.31 6.38 -16.30
C ALA A 104 -7.29 5.49 -15.05
N ASP A 105 -8.26 5.68 -14.17
CA ASP A 105 -8.35 4.97 -12.89
C ASP A 105 -8.74 3.51 -13.06
N LYS A 106 -8.34 2.69 -12.11
CA LYS A 106 -8.65 1.27 -12.10
C LYS A 106 -9.52 0.93 -10.89
N CYS A 107 -10.43 -0.02 -11.07
CA CYS A 107 -11.02 -0.71 -9.94
C CYS A 107 -9.96 -1.58 -9.26
N ALA A 108 -10.07 -1.74 -7.94
CA ALA A 108 -9.21 -2.65 -7.20
C ALA A 108 -9.97 -3.43 -6.12
N ASN A 109 -9.56 -4.66 -5.91
CA ASN A 109 -9.95 -5.47 -4.76
C ASN A 109 -8.73 -5.75 -3.88
N VAL A 110 -8.90 -5.66 -2.56
CA VAL A 110 -7.90 -6.06 -1.58
C VAL A 110 -8.55 -6.98 -0.56
N TYR A 111 -8.11 -8.25 -0.51
CA TYR A 111 -8.59 -9.19 0.49
C TYR A 111 -7.68 -9.25 1.71
N ARG A 112 -8.29 -9.15 2.89
CA ARG A 112 -7.61 -9.31 4.16
C ARG A 112 -8.35 -10.25 5.12
N HIS A 113 -7.59 -10.94 5.95
CA HIS A 113 -8.09 -11.64 7.12
C HIS A 113 -7.50 -11.00 8.37
N GLY A 114 -8.33 -10.32 9.16
CA GLY A 114 -7.85 -9.48 10.26
C GLY A 114 -6.90 -8.39 9.77
N SER A 115 -5.67 -8.39 10.26
CA SER A 115 -4.59 -7.45 9.90
C SER A 115 -3.75 -7.90 8.70
N VAL A 116 -3.91 -9.14 8.21
CA VAL A 116 -3.07 -9.68 7.13
C VAL A 116 -3.76 -9.54 5.79
N VAL A 117 -3.08 -8.88 4.84
CA VAL A 117 -3.51 -8.80 3.44
C VAL A 117 -2.93 -9.98 2.68
N TYR A 118 -3.79 -10.73 1.99
CA TYR A 118 -3.41 -11.95 1.27
C TYR A 118 -3.44 -11.82 -0.24
N TRP A 119 -4.27 -10.90 -0.75
CA TRP A 119 -4.49 -10.81 -2.18
C TRP A 119 -4.95 -9.41 -2.55
N ALA A 120 -4.46 -8.95 -3.68
CA ALA A 120 -4.91 -7.75 -4.35
C ALA A 120 -5.08 -8.02 -5.84
N ASP A 121 -6.03 -7.34 -6.47
CA ASP A 121 -6.33 -7.45 -7.88
C ASP A 121 -6.82 -6.11 -8.40
N GLU A 122 -6.41 -5.73 -9.61
CA GLU A 122 -6.82 -4.48 -10.24
C GLU A 122 -7.25 -4.70 -11.69
N TRP A 123 -8.19 -3.90 -12.17
CA TRP A 123 -8.64 -3.94 -13.56
C TRP A 123 -9.18 -2.59 -14.00
N LYS A 124 -9.11 -2.33 -15.30
CA LYS A 124 -9.80 -1.19 -15.91
C LYS A 124 -11.24 -1.55 -16.17
N ALA A 125 -12.17 -0.76 -15.64
CA ALA A 125 -13.57 -0.78 -16.04
C ALA A 125 -13.77 0.11 -17.27
N LYS A 126 -14.70 -0.27 -18.14
CA LYS A 126 -15.20 0.59 -19.21
C LYS A 126 -16.48 1.28 -18.72
N GLU A 127 -16.89 2.29 -19.47
CA GLU A 127 -18.19 2.95 -19.28
C GLU A 127 -19.31 1.90 -19.16
N ASP A 128 -20.24 2.09 -18.23
CA ASP A 128 -21.36 1.19 -17.94
C ASP A 128 -20.99 -0.23 -17.44
N GLU A 129 -19.76 -0.49 -17.05
CA GLU A 129 -19.34 -1.82 -16.54
C GLU A 129 -19.38 -1.96 -15.00
N LEU A 130 -19.98 -1.02 -14.28
CA LEU A 130 -20.08 -1.07 -12.81
C LEU A 130 -20.68 -2.41 -12.33
N LEU A 131 -21.73 -2.92 -12.98
CA LEU A 131 -22.33 -4.21 -12.60
C LEU A 131 -21.33 -5.36 -12.73
N LYS A 132 -20.53 -5.40 -13.79
CA LYS A 132 -19.50 -6.44 -13.99
C LYS A 132 -18.41 -6.35 -12.92
N SER A 133 -17.98 -5.13 -12.56
CA SER A 133 -17.02 -4.91 -11.50
C SER A 133 -17.59 -5.36 -10.15
N CYS A 134 -18.84 -5.07 -9.83
CA CYS A 134 -19.51 -5.56 -8.64
C CYS A 134 -19.65 -7.10 -8.64
N GLN A 135 -19.98 -7.73 -9.77
CA GLN A 135 -20.04 -9.19 -9.91
C GLN A 135 -18.68 -9.84 -9.67
N ARG A 136 -17.59 -9.26 -10.23
CA ARG A 136 -16.20 -9.72 -10.00
C ARG A 136 -15.84 -9.68 -8.51
N THR A 137 -16.11 -8.56 -7.85
CA THR A 137 -15.88 -8.40 -6.41
C THR A 137 -16.73 -9.35 -5.58
N TYR A 138 -18.00 -9.50 -5.94
CA TYR A 138 -18.92 -10.42 -5.27
C TYR A 138 -18.46 -11.88 -5.37
N GLN A 139 -18.01 -12.30 -6.56
CA GLN A 139 -17.47 -13.65 -6.77
C GLN A 139 -16.20 -13.88 -5.93
N ALA A 140 -15.29 -12.90 -5.91
CA ALA A 140 -14.09 -12.95 -5.07
C ALA A 140 -14.42 -13.07 -3.57
N ALA A 141 -15.50 -12.41 -3.12
CA ALA A 141 -15.98 -12.50 -1.74
C ALA A 141 -16.56 -13.86 -1.40
N LEU A 142 -17.31 -14.47 -2.33
CA LEU A 142 -17.83 -15.84 -2.16
C LEU A 142 -16.71 -16.86 -2.01
N GLU A 143 -15.71 -16.80 -2.89
CA GLU A 143 -14.58 -17.75 -2.89
C GLU A 143 -13.76 -17.69 -1.60
N ARG A 144 -13.77 -16.55 -0.90
CA ARG A 144 -12.97 -16.29 0.30
C ARG A 144 -13.78 -16.25 1.58
N ASP A 145 -15.09 -16.45 1.48
CA ASP A 145 -16.02 -16.33 2.62
C ASP A 145 -15.83 -14.98 3.35
N ALA A 146 -15.87 -13.89 2.59
CA ALA A 146 -15.54 -12.54 3.05
C ALA A 146 -16.70 -11.56 2.88
N ASP A 147 -16.79 -10.59 3.78
CA ASP A 147 -17.66 -9.41 3.62
C ASP A 147 -17.03 -8.43 2.62
N ILE A 148 -17.84 -7.59 1.97
CA ILE A 148 -17.39 -6.53 1.08
C ILE A 148 -17.45 -5.19 1.80
N VAL A 149 -16.38 -4.39 1.70
CA VAL A 149 -16.37 -2.97 2.08
C VAL A 149 -16.00 -2.18 0.84
N TYR A 150 -16.88 -1.29 0.37
CA TYR A 150 -16.67 -0.58 -0.88
C TYR A 150 -16.65 0.93 -0.67
N ASP A 151 -15.82 1.65 -1.45
CA ASP A 151 -15.88 3.11 -1.49
C ASP A 151 -17.24 3.54 -2.05
N SER A 152 -17.92 4.40 -1.29
CA SER A 152 -19.26 4.89 -1.60
C SER A 152 -19.29 6.32 -2.15
N ILE A 153 -18.13 6.88 -2.51
CA ILE A 153 -18.03 8.23 -3.08
C ILE A 153 -18.11 8.14 -4.61
N GLY A 154 -18.68 9.14 -5.25
CA GLY A 154 -18.76 9.21 -6.70
C GLY A 154 -19.50 8.01 -7.31
N VAL A 155 -18.86 7.32 -8.23
CA VAL A 155 -19.39 6.14 -8.93
C VAL A 155 -19.75 5.01 -7.96
N GLY A 156 -18.99 4.85 -6.90
CA GLY A 156 -19.21 3.84 -5.88
C GLY A 156 -20.53 3.99 -5.12
N ALA A 157 -21.19 5.15 -5.17
CA ALA A 157 -22.49 5.36 -4.53
C ALA A 157 -23.56 4.35 -4.97
N SER A 158 -23.47 3.88 -6.22
CA SER A 158 -24.41 2.91 -6.81
C SER A 158 -24.02 1.45 -6.59
N ALA A 159 -22.80 1.15 -6.13
CA ALA A 159 -22.32 -0.22 -5.97
C ALA A 159 -23.14 -1.02 -4.96
N GLY A 160 -23.59 -0.37 -3.87
CA GLY A 160 -24.44 -1.02 -2.88
C GLY A 160 -25.77 -1.54 -3.42
N ALA A 161 -26.41 -0.80 -4.34
CA ALA A 161 -27.61 -1.25 -5.01
C ALA A 161 -27.33 -2.49 -5.88
N LYS A 162 -26.18 -2.53 -6.57
CA LYS A 162 -25.75 -3.68 -7.37
C LYS A 162 -25.47 -4.92 -6.51
N PHE A 163 -24.84 -4.77 -5.35
CA PHE A 163 -24.66 -5.91 -4.42
C PHE A 163 -25.99 -6.41 -3.86
N SER A 164 -26.96 -5.51 -3.61
CA SER A 164 -28.32 -5.92 -3.21
C SER A 164 -28.99 -6.74 -4.31
N GLU A 165 -28.95 -6.27 -5.56
CA GLU A 165 -29.50 -6.96 -6.72
C GLU A 165 -28.89 -8.35 -6.89
N ILE A 166 -27.57 -8.48 -6.84
CA ILE A 166 -26.85 -9.76 -6.94
C ILE A 166 -27.28 -10.73 -5.79
N ASN A 167 -27.41 -10.23 -4.57
CA ASN A 167 -27.89 -11.05 -3.45
C ASN A 167 -29.32 -11.57 -3.68
N GLU A 168 -30.24 -10.72 -4.21
CA GLU A 168 -31.62 -11.12 -4.46
C GLU A 168 -31.71 -12.13 -5.62
N ASP A 169 -30.97 -11.92 -6.70
CA ASP A 169 -30.94 -12.85 -7.83
C ASP A 169 -30.44 -14.22 -7.41
N ARG A 170 -29.34 -14.28 -6.67
CA ARG A 170 -28.81 -15.54 -6.12
C ARG A 170 -29.83 -16.25 -5.23
N LYS A 171 -30.59 -15.51 -4.43
CA LYS A 171 -31.63 -16.09 -3.60
C LYS A 171 -32.81 -16.62 -4.37
N ARG A 172 -33.14 -15.96 -5.52
CA ARG A 172 -34.17 -16.46 -6.44
C ARG A 172 -33.74 -17.77 -7.12
N GLU A 173 -32.48 -17.86 -7.52
CA GLU A 173 -31.90 -19.06 -8.13
C GLU A 173 -31.75 -20.21 -7.12
N ASN A 174 -31.35 -19.90 -5.90
CA ASN A 174 -31.18 -20.87 -4.83
C ASN A 174 -31.58 -20.27 -3.47
N MET A 175 -32.71 -20.73 -2.92
CA MET A 175 -33.25 -20.23 -1.65
C MET A 175 -32.28 -20.39 -0.47
N ASN A 176 -31.35 -21.35 -0.54
CA ASN A 176 -30.35 -21.62 0.48
C ASN A 176 -29.02 -20.89 0.25
N ALA A 177 -28.90 -20.07 -0.79
CA ALA A 177 -27.69 -19.32 -1.06
C ALA A 177 -27.41 -18.31 0.08
N SER A 178 -26.21 -18.35 0.62
CA SER A 178 -25.76 -17.36 1.58
C SER A 178 -25.67 -15.99 0.93
N ARG A 179 -26.09 -14.95 1.64
CA ARG A 179 -25.90 -13.57 1.25
C ARG A 179 -24.49 -13.14 1.62
N ILE A 180 -23.86 -12.34 0.76
CA ILE A 180 -22.65 -11.63 1.11
C ILE A 180 -23.04 -10.33 1.82
N ASN A 181 -22.46 -10.07 2.97
CA ASN A 181 -22.60 -8.78 3.64
C ASN A 181 -21.76 -7.75 2.93
N TYR A 182 -22.31 -6.56 2.78
CA TYR A 182 -21.57 -5.43 2.22
C TYR A 182 -21.80 -4.16 3.03
N GLN A 183 -20.78 -3.34 3.14
CA GLN A 183 -20.80 -2.10 3.90
C GLN A 183 -20.17 -0.98 3.07
N ARG A 184 -20.82 0.18 3.06
CA ARG A 184 -20.25 1.38 2.47
C ARG A 184 -19.14 1.94 3.36
N PHE A 185 -18.10 2.43 2.73
CA PHE A 185 -17.07 3.25 3.34
C PHE A 185 -17.09 4.63 2.69
N ASN A 186 -17.13 5.68 3.48
CA ASN A 186 -17.09 7.06 3.01
C ASN A 186 -15.81 7.70 3.57
N ALA A 187 -14.80 7.86 2.72
CA ALA A 187 -13.53 8.47 3.11
C ALA A 187 -13.65 9.95 3.50
N GLY A 188 -14.72 10.64 3.06
CA GLY A 188 -15.02 12.03 3.42
C GLY A 188 -15.83 12.18 4.72
N ALA A 189 -16.23 11.08 5.37
CA ALA A 189 -16.92 11.15 6.64
C ALA A 189 -15.96 11.53 7.77
N GLY A 190 -16.46 12.20 8.79
CA GLY A 190 -15.69 12.49 10.01
C GLY A 190 -15.20 11.21 10.68
N VAL A 191 -14.07 11.31 11.38
CA VAL A 191 -13.55 10.20 12.19
C VAL A 191 -14.57 9.90 13.28
N ASN A 192 -15.07 8.66 13.33
CA ASN A 192 -15.85 8.21 14.47
C ASN A 192 -14.89 8.14 15.66
N GLU A 193 -15.11 8.95 16.68
CA GLU A 193 -14.43 8.78 17.95
C GLU A 193 -14.76 7.38 18.51
N PRO A 194 -13.79 6.67 19.09
CA PRO A 194 -13.99 5.34 19.64
C PRO A 194 -14.94 5.32 20.85
#